data_0440e94870faa043232cbb7e39089094
#
_entry.id   0440e94870faa043232cbb7e39089094
#
_cell.length_a   1.000
_cell.length_b   1.000
_cell.length_c   1.000
_cell.angle_alpha   90.00
_cell.angle_beta   90.00
_cell.angle_gamma   90.00
#
_symmetry.space_group_name_H-M   'P 1'
#
loop_
_entity.id
_entity.type
_entity.pdbx_description
1 polymer ?
#
loop_
_entity_poly.entity_id
_entity_poly.type
_entity_poly.pdbx_seq_one_letter_code
_entity_poly.pdbx_strand_id
1 'polypeptide(L)'
;MAMKAAASALFGAGLVLALPALGEPSLSEIARAAGEPQIPGLKVVYLTPLGNPADAHPWKNIIVHQTEGPAGSAKNGAAEQAKNPTRRGVIVWVEVDGTVYWATAETVVTTQGDGANRNDNKYIDNAKTFHAVVKENSIGVEFSGNYPDVRKPVTAAQTAAWLVLVRFLQERYGIPAENIYAHNWIDFKDTRYCEGCELATLARKLDYVPTAAARR
;
A
#
# COMPACT_ATOMS: atom_id res chain seq x y z
N MET A 1 -17.86 -50.55 72.66
CA MET A 1 -18.30 -50.76 71.27
C MET A 1 -18.33 -49.41 70.55
N ALA A 2 -17.35 -49.16 69.74
CA ALA A 2 -17.25 -47.92 68.98
C ALA A 2 -17.39 -48.24 67.48
N MET A 3 -18.43 -47.72 66.86
CA MET A 3 -18.67 -47.83 65.42
C MET A 3 -17.85 -46.76 64.71
N LYS A 4 -16.96 -47.20 63.80
CA LYS A 4 -16.25 -46.30 62.86
C LYS A 4 -17.14 -46.05 61.64
N ALA A 5 -17.49 -44.79 61.38
CA ALA A 5 -18.12 -44.39 60.15
C ALA A 5 -17.03 -44.14 59.11
N ALA A 6 -17.13 -44.78 57.91
CA ALA A 6 -16.27 -44.53 56.77
C ALA A 6 -16.91 -43.44 55.90
N ALA A 7 -16.19 -42.36 55.69
CA ALA A 7 -16.58 -41.34 54.75
C ALA A 7 -15.97 -41.61 53.34
N SER A 8 -16.82 -41.88 52.35
CA SER A 8 -16.42 -42.05 50.97
C SER A 8 -16.32 -40.65 50.31
N ALA A 9 -15.11 -40.26 49.93
CA ALA A 9 -14.87 -39.07 49.13
C ALA A 9 -15.08 -39.40 47.66
N LEU A 10 -16.11 -38.82 47.06
CA LEU A 10 -16.32 -38.82 45.61
C LEU A 10 -15.43 -37.72 44.99
N PHE A 11 -14.37 -38.14 44.32
CA PHE A 11 -13.61 -37.23 43.45
C PHE A 11 -14.39 -37.03 42.15
N GLY A 12 -15.02 -35.88 42.00
CA GLY A 12 -15.55 -35.42 40.75
C GLY A 12 -14.40 -34.99 39.81
N ALA A 13 -14.11 -35.79 38.77
CA ALA A 13 -13.22 -35.40 37.71
C ALA A 13 -13.90 -34.31 36.88
N GLY A 14 -13.57 -33.05 37.17
CA GLY A 14 -13.98 -31.93 36.35
C GLY A 14 -13.26 -31.97 34.98
N LEU A 15 -14.01 -32.27 33.93
CA LEU A 15 -13.53 -32.16 32.54
C LEU A 15 -13.31 -30.66 32.21
N VAL A 16 -12.08 -30.19 32.33
CA VAL A 16 -11.69 -28.88 31.84
C VAL A 16 -11.58 -28.97 30.32
N LEU A 17 -12.64 -28.61 29.62
CA LEU A 17 -12.59 -28.39 28.19
C LEU A 17 -11.69 -27.18 27.97
N ALA A 18 -10.44 -27.42 27.54
CA ALA A 18 -9.57 -26.38 27.02
C ALA A 18 -10.21 -25.83 25.74
N LEU A 19 -10.77 -24.64 25.83
CA LEU A 19 -11.16 -23.87 24.63
C LEU A 19 -9.89 -23.65 23.82
N PRO A 20 -9.91 -23.92 22.50
CA PRO A 20 -8.77 -23.56 21.64
C PRO A 20 -8.52 -22.06 21.81
N ALA A 21 -7.28 -21.69 22.10
CA ALA A 21 -6.87 -20.30 22.11
C ALA A 21 -7.13 -19.76 20.70
N LEU A 22 -8.14 -18.91 20.55
CA LEU A 22 -8.36 -18.15 19.35
C LEU A 22 -7.09 -17.30 19.19
N GLY A 23 -6.30 -17.59 18.16
CA GLY A 23 -5.12 -16.79 17.82
C GLY A 23 -5.55 -15.34 17.67
N GLU A 24 -4.67 -14.40 17.98
CA GLU A 24 -4.94 -12.98 17.72
C GLU A 24 -5.33 -12.81 16.26
N PRO A 25 -6.42 -12.05 15.96
CA PRO A 25 -6.86 -11.84 14.58
C PRO A 25 -5.74 -11.19 13.78
N SER A 26 -5.51 -11.64 12.57
CA SER A 26 -4.56 -11.03 11.65
C SER A 26 -5.00 -9.59 11.33
N LEU A 27 -4.04 -8.72 10.98
CA LEU A 27 -4.37 -7.33 10.61
C LEU A 27 -5.40 -7.25 9.48
N SER A 28 -5.40 -8.22 8.56
CA SER A 28 -6.41 -8.33 7.49
C SER A 28 -7.81 -8.70 8.00
N GLU A 29 -7.91 -9.43 9.10
CA GLU A 29 -9.20 -9.73 9.75
C GLU A 29 -9.71 -8.54 10.54
N ILE A 30 -8.81 -7.80 11.21
CA ILE A 30 -9.13 -6.53 11.87
C ILE A 30 -9.63 -5.51 10.84
N ALA A 31 -8.95 -5.38 9.70
CA ALA A 31 -9.33 -4.47 8.62
C ALA A 31 -10.69 -4.84 8.02
N ARG A 32 -10.98 -6.13 7.81
CA ARG A 32 -12.31 -6.59 7.37
C ARG A 32 -13.40 -6.24 8.39
N ALA A 33 -13.12 -6.39 9.66
CA ALA A 33 -14.04 -6.00 10.73
C ALA A 33 -14.25 -4.48 10.78
N ALA A 34 -13.25 -3.69 10.38
CA ALA A 34 -13.32 -2.24 10.25
C ALA A 34 -14.02 -1.75 8.96
N GLY A 35 -14.41 -2.65 8.06
CA GLY A 35 -15.08 -2.29 6.80
C GLY A 35 -14.14 -1.87 5.67
N GLU A 36 -12.85 -2.22 5.75
CA GLU A 36 -11.89 -1.90 4.70
C GLU A 36 -12.18 -2.62 3.38
N PRO A 37 -11.97 -1.97 2.23
CA PRO A 37 -12.33 -2.54 0.95
C PRO A 37 -11.52 -3.81 0.64
N GLN A 38 -12.22 -4.86 0.23
CA GLN A 38 -11.58 -6.03 -0.36
C GLN A 38 -11.39 -5.78 -1.85
N ILE A 39 -10.15 -5.83 -2.32
CA ILE A 39 -9.83 -5.62 -3.73
C ILE A 39 -9.68 -7.00 -4.38
N PRO A 40 -10.65 -7.45 -5.20
CA PRO A 40 -10.58 -8.77 -5.83
C PRO A 40 -9.29 -8.96 -6.62
N GLY A 41 -8.61 -10.09 -6.39
CA GLY A 41 -7.33 -10.39 -7.05
C GLY A 41 -6.10 -9.82 -6.34
N LEU A 42 -6.25 -9.07 -5.26
CA LEU A 42 -5.13 -8.58 -4.45
C LEU A 42 -5.14 -9.15 -3.03
N LYS A 43 -3.95 -9.46 -2.55
CA LYS A 43 -3.69 -9.65 -1.12
C LYS A 43 -3.31 -8.29 -0.53
N VAL A 44 -4.26 -7.66 0.17
CA VAL A 44 -4.05 -6.36 0.81
C VAL A 44 -3.94 -6.51 2.32
N VAL A 45 -2.95 -5.86 2.92
CA VAL A 45 -2.74 -5.75 4.36
C VAL A 45 -2.85 -4.28 4.74
N TYR A 46 -3.93 -3.94 5.43
CA TYR A 46 -4.13 -2.60 5.98
C TYR A 46 -3.42 -2.50 7.33
N LEU A 47 -2.42 -1.62 7.43
CA LEU A 47 -1.65 -1.39 8.66
C LEU A 47 -2.29 -0.32 9.55
N THR A 48 -3.13 0.52 8.95
CA THR A 48 -3.98 1.51 9.63
C THR A 48 -5.34 1.53 8.94
N PRO A 49 -6.43 1.89 9.63
CA PRO A 49 -7.72 2.13 8.98
C PRO A 49 -7.62 3.20 7.90
N LEU A 50 -8.27 2.99 6.76
CA LEU A 50 -8.28 4.00 5.68
C LEU A 50 -9.00 5.29 6.09
N GLY A 51 -10.01 5.17 6.91
CA GLY A 51 -10.90 6.27 7.25
C GLY A 51 -12.16 6.31 6.36
N ASN A 52 -12.98 7.34 6.54
CA ASN A 52 -14.18 7.52 5.73
C ASN A 52 -13.78 7.99 4.32
N PRO A 53 -14.23 7.32 3.23
CA PRO A 53 -13.92 7.74 1.87
C PRO A 53 -14.34 9.18 1.53
N ALA A 54 -15.38 9.71 2.19
CA ALA A 54 -15.82 11.08 2.01
C ALA A 54 -14.81 12.13 2.54
N ASP A 55 -13.95 11.72 3.48
CA ASP A 55 -12.91 12.55 4.08
C ASP A 55 -11.54 12.33 3.40
N ALA A 56 -11.46 11.46 2.40
CA ALA A 56 -10.22 11.19 1.68
C ALA A 56 -9.64 12.49 1.09
N HIS A 57 -8.33 12.59 1.13
CA HIS A 57 -7.65 13.72 0.50
C HIS A 57 -7.97 13.77 -1.01
N PRO A 58 -8.13 14.95 -1.63
CA PRO A 58 -8.51 15.06 -3.04
C PRO A 58 -7.33 14.72 -3.97
N TRP A 59 -6.96 13.46 -3.99
CA TRP A 59 -5.88 12.94 -4.83
C TRP A 59 -6.18 13.15 -6.32
N LYS A 60 -5.21 13.71 -7.05
CA LYS A 60 -5.31 13.98 -8.48
C LYS A 60 -4.32 13.17 -9.31
N ASN A 61 -3.26 12.69 -8.67
CA ASN A 61 -2.17 12.00 -9.33
C ASN A 61 -1.77 10.73 -8.57
N ILE A 62 -1.14 9.80 -9.28
CA ILE A 62 -0.43 8.67 -8.70
C ILE A 62 1.05 8.81 -9.04
N ILE A 63 1.94 8.70 -8.05
CA ILE A 63 3.38 8.67 -8.26
C ILE A 63 3.91 7.28 -7.91
N VAL A 64 4.64 6.69 -8.85
CA VAL A 64 5.21 5.35 -8.71
C VAL A 64 6.69 5.44 -8.36
N HIS A 65 7.06 4.72 -7.29
CA HIS A 65 8.39 4.65 -6.73
C HIS A 65 8.92 3.22 -6.68
N GLN A 66 10.23 3.08 -6.48
CA GLN A 66 10.91 1.79 -6.28
C GLN A 66 11.98 1.92 -5.20
N THR A 67 12.03 0.96 -4.27
CA THR A 67 12.81 1.06 -3.02
C THR A 67 14.33 0.98 -3.20
N GLU A 68 14.83 0.48 -4.33
CA GLU A 68 16.24 0.05 -4.50
C GLU A 68 16.66 -0.94 -3.39
N GLY A 69 15.74 -1.77 -2.93
CA GLY A 69 15.91 -2.66 -1.79
C GLY A 69 15.52 -4.11 -2.09
N PRO A 70 16.00 -5.05 -1.25
CA PRO A 70 15.68 -6.47 -1.37
C PRO A 70 14.21 -6.77 -1.07
N ALA A 71 13.81 -8.02 -1.28
CA ALA A 71 12.54 -8.53 -0.79
C ALA A 71 12.37 -8.22 0.70
N GLY A 72 11.19 -7.80 1.09
CA GLY A 72 10.88 -7.30 2.44
C GLY A 72 11.01 -5.79 2.60
N SER A 73 11.62 -5.06 1.65
CA SER A 73 11.80 -3.61 1.77
C SER A 73 10.49 -2.84 1.78
N ALA A 74 9.51 -3.21 0.96
CA ALA A 74 8.18 -2.58 0.98
C ALA A 74 7.43 -2.90 2.27
N LYS A 75 7.43 -4.15 2.73
CA LYS A 75 6.81 -4.53 4.01
C LYS A 75 7.37 -3.71 5.17
N ASN A 76 8.70 -3.62 5.25
CA ASN A 76 9.37 -2.88 6.32
C ASN A 76 9.11 -1.36 6.21
N GLY A 77 9.18 -0.81 4.99
CA GLY A 77 8.86 0.59 4.72
C GLY A 77 7.44 0.95 5.11
N ALA A 78 6.47 0.10 4.75
CA ALA A 78 5.08 0.26 5.14
C ALA A 78 4.88 0.25 6.66
N ALA A 79 5.53 -0.69 7.37
CA ALA A 79 5.45 -0.79 8.82
C ALA A 79 6.02 0.46 9.52
N GLU A 80 7.11 1.01 9.02
CA GLU A 80 7.67 2.27 9.53
C GLU A 80 6.80 3.48 9.16
N GLN A 81 6.19 3.48 7.98
CA GLN A 81 5.24 4.52 7.56
C GLN A 81 4.00 4.53 8.45
N ALA A 82 3.46 3.38 8.80
CA ALA A 82 2.30 3.26 9.70
C ALA A 82 2.58 3.82 11.09
N LYS A 83 3.80 3.67 11.61
CA LYS A 83 4.22 4.24 12.91
C LYS A 83 4.38 5.77 12.87
N ASN A 84 4.80 6.31 11.73
CA ASN A 84 4.99 7.74 11.52
C ASN A 84 4.41 8.16 10.16
N PRO A 85 3.10 8.42 10.09
CA PRO A 85 2.38 8.62 8.83
C PRO A 85 2.90 9.74 7.94
N THR A 86 3.45 10.80 8.52
CA THR A 86 3.94 11.99 7.78
C THR A 86 5.43 11.94 7.42
N ARG A 87 6.12 10.84 7.76
CA ARG A 87 7.53 10.67 7.39
C ARG A 87 7.70 10.63 5.86
N ARG A 88 8.95 10.73 5.41
CA ARG A 88 9.28 10.47 4.00
C ARG A 88 8.93 9.03 3.62
N GLY A 89 8.15 8.89 2.57
CA GLY A 89 7.63 7.63 2.06
C GLY A 89 6.27 7.78 1.41
N VAL A 90 5.55 6.69 1.23
CA VAL A 90 4.31 6.64 0.46
C VAL A 90 3.16 6.00 1.25
N ILE A 91 1.95 6.10 0.73
CA ILE A 91 0.75 5.51 1.34
C ILE A 91 0.68 4.01 1.09
N VAL A 92 0.99 3.56 -0.14
CA VAL A 92 0.81 2.17 -0.58
C VAL A 92 2.15 1.56 -0.97
N TRP A 93 2.40 0.34 -0.52
CA TRP A 93 3.65 -0.38 -0.73
C TRP A 93 3.37 -1.76 -1.33
N VAL A 94 4.15 -2.18 -2.32
CA VAL A 94 3.96 -3.45 -3.04
C VAL A 94 5.21 -4.30 -2.94
N GLU A 95 5.07 -5.47 -2.30
CA GLU A 95 6.17 -6.40 -2.08
C GLU A 95 6.43 -7.26 -3.34
N VAL A 96 7.59 -7.91 -3.43
CA VAL A 96 8.01 -8.72 -4.58
C VAL A 96 7.05 -9.87 -4.90
N ASP A 97 6.28 -10.36 -3.92
CA ASP A 97 5.24 -11.38 -4.09
C ASP A 97 3.87 -10.81 -4.52
N GLY A 98 3.79 -9.51 -4.76
CA GLY A 98 2.56 -8.81 -5.10
C GLY A 98 1.67 -8.45 -3.90
N THR A 99 2.08 -8.76 -2.66
CA THR A 99 1.33 -8.33 -1.47
C THR A 99 1.35 -6.80 -1.37
N VAL A 100 0.18 -6.21 -1.22
CA VAL A 100 -0.01 -4.76 -1.06
C VAL A 100 -0.14 -4.43 0.43
N TYR A 101 0.66 -3.51 0.92
CA TYR A 101 0.57 -2.95 2.26
C TYR A 101 0.03 -1.51 2.18
N TRP A 102 -1.09 -1.26 2.84
CA TRP A 102 -1.65 0.08 2.95
C TRP A 102 -1.23 0.67 4.30
N ALA A 103 -0.33 1.64 4.28
CA ALA A 103 0.40 2.05 5.48
C ALA A 103 -0.28 3.18 6.27
N THR A 104 -1.03 4.08 5.60
CA THR A 104 -1.63 5.25 6.26
C THR A 104 -3.07 5.46 5.83
N ALA A 105 -3.82 6.22 6.61
CA ALA A 105 -5.16 6.67 6.22
C ALA A 105 -5.13 7.52 4.94
N GLU A 106 -6.23 7.56 4.22
CA GLU A 106 -6.39 8.29 2.95
C GLU A 106 -6.36 9.80 3.08
N THR A 107 -6.46 10.31 4.30
CA THR A 107 -6.37 11.74 4.62
C THR A 107 -4.94 12.23 4.81
N VAL A 108 -3.96 11.32 4.86
CA VAL A 108 -2.57 11.65 5.20
C VAL A 108 -1.76 11.99 3.96
N VAL A 109 -1.19 13.17 3.91
CA VAL A 109 -0.19 13.56 2.91
C VAL A 109 1.18 13.06 3.36
N THR A 110 1.76 12.14 2.58
CA THR A 110 3.11 11.62 2.83
C THR A 110 4.15 12.44 2.06
N THR A 111 5.38 12.52 2.59
CA THR A 111 6.47 13.24 1.93
C THR A 111 7.18 12.33 0.92
N GLN A 112 6.73 12.34 -0.34
CA GLN A 112 7.21 11.43 -1.39
C GLN A 112 7.90 12.12 -2.58
N GLY A 113 7.69 13.39 -2.76
CA GLY A 113 8.28 14.21 -3.82
C GLY A 113 8.01 15.66 -3.53
N ASP A 114 8.90 16.54 -3.91
CA ASP A 114 8.75 17.97 -3.65
C ASP A 114 8.15 18.75 -4.84
N GLY A 115 7.97 18.09 -5.99
CA GLY A 115 7.43 18.71 -7.19
C GLY A 115 8.29 19.86 -7.74
N ALA A 116 9.49 20.01 -7.21
CA ALA A 116 10.40 21.08 -7.62
C ALA A 116 10.98 20.83 -9.01
N ASN A 117 10.75 19.62 -9.56
CA ASN A 117 11.20 19.26 -10.90
C ASN A 117 12.65 19.68 -11.14
N ARG A 118 13.54 19.27 -10.24
CA ARG A 118 14.97 19.58 -10.35
C ARG A 118 15.54 18.90 -11.59
N ASN A 119 15.17 19.47 -12.81
CA ASN A 119 15.31 18.64 -13.95
C ASN A 119 15.50 19.30 -15.29
N ASP A 120 16.61 19.03 -15.78
CA ASP A 120 16.99 18.78 -17.15
C ASP A 120 16.82 17.31 -17.57
N ASN A 121 16.01 16.54 -16.86
CA ASN A 121 15.80 15.12 -17.10
C ASN A 121 14.99 14.92 -18.40
N LYS A 122 15.58 14.20 -19.35
CA LYS A 122 14.98 13.84 -20.63
C LYS A 122 13.65 13.11 -20.56
N TYR A 123 13.27 12.61 -19.38
CA TYR A 123 12.02 11.88 -19.16
C TYR A 123 10.85 12.78 -18.78
N ILE A 124 11.09 14.07 -18.53
CA ILE A 124 10.11 14.97 -17.96
C ILE A 124 9.55 15.96 -18.96
N ASP A 125 8.23 16.10 -18.94
CA ASP A 125 7.55 17.25 -19.47
C ASP A 125 7.36 18.28 -18.34
N ASN A 126 8.39 19.12 -18.14
CA ASN A 126 8.40 20.14 -17.10
C ASN A 126 7.19 21.08 -17.17
N ALA A 127 6.65 21.33 -18.35
CA ALA A 127 5.50 22.22 -18.51
C ALA A 127 4.24 21.67 -17.85
N LYS A 128 4.10 20.32 -17.79
CA LYS A 128 2.94 19.64 -17.20
C LYS A 128 3.10 19.30 -15.74
N THR A 129 4.33 19.10 -15.27
CA THR A 129 4.58 18.51 -13.95
C THR A 129 5.14 19.51 -12.94
N PHE A 130 5.85 20.55 -13.41
CA PHE A 130 6.48 21.54 -12.54
C PHE A 130 5.46 22.27 -11.65
N HIS A 131 5.61 22.13 -10.33
CA HIS A 131 4.67 22.59 -9.31
C HIS A 131 3.21 22.14 -9.47
N ALA A 132 2.93 21.26 -10.44
CA ALA A 132 1.60 20.74 -10.69
C ALA A 132 1.40 19.36 -10.11
N VAL A 133 2.44 18.52 -10.11
CA VAL A 133 2.44 17.18 -9.48
C VAL A 133 3.28 17.25 -8.23
N VAL A 134 2.61 17.37 -7.10
CA VAL A 134 3.22 17.59 -5.78
C VAL A 134 2.67 16.58 -4.78
N LYS A 135 3.35 16.40 -3.65
CA LYS A 135 2.91 15.48 -2.59
C LYS A 135 1.50 15.78 -2.09
N GLU A 136 1.11 17.04 -2.08
CA GLU A 136 -0.20 17.51 -1.59
C GLU A 136 -1.36 17.08 -2.49
N ASN A 137 -1.13 16.62 -3.70
CA ASN A 137 -2.18 16.16 -4.60
C ASN A 137 -1.93 14.77 -5.20
N SER A 138 -0.94 14.05 -4.67
CA SER A 138 -0.49 12.79 -5.26
C SER A 138 -0.46 11.67 -4.22
N ILE A 139 -1.06 10.51 -4.57
CA ILE A 139 -0.90 9.27 -3.82
C ILE A 139 0.33 8.53 -4.32
N GLY A 140 1.22 8.13 -3.41
CA GLY A 140 2.43 7.39 -3.75
C GLY A 140 2.24 5.89 -3.62
N VAL A 141 2.83 5.16 -4.56
CA VAL A 141 2.92 3.69 -4.56
C VAL A 141 4.38 3.28 -4.71
N GLU A 142 4.92 2.58 -3.72
CA GLU A 142 6.32 2.13 -3.66
C GLU A 142 6.43 0.64 -3.88
N PHE A 143 7.33 0.21 -4.76
CA PHE A 143 7.58 -1.20 -5.05
C PHE A 143 8.92 -1.65 -4.48
N SER A 144 8.95 -2.78 -3.76
CA SER A 144 10.22 -3.47 -3.48
C SER A 144 10.91 -3.82 -4.79
N GLY A 145 12.22 -3.62 -4.88
CA GLY A 145 12.96 -4.07 -6.03
C GLY A 145 14.08 -3.15 -6.48
N ASN A 146 14.50 -3.30 -7.73
CA ASN A 146 15.73 -2.66 -8.24
C ASN A 146 16.96 -3.03 -7.41
N TYR A 147 17.04 -4.29 -6.97
CA TYR A 147 18.11 -4.77 -6.10
C TYR A 147 18.54 -6.19 -6.50
N PRO A 148 19.84 -6.52 -6.49
CA PRO A 148 20.98 -5.62 -6.25
C PRO A 148 21.32 -4.70 -7.43
N ASP A 149 20.68 -4.89 -8.57
CA ASP A 149 20.83 -4.06 -9.76
C ASP A 149 19.61 -3.13 -9.88
N VAL A 150 19.87 -1.82 -9.92
CA VAL A 150 18.83 -0.79 -10.06
C VAL A 150 17.99 -0.93 -11.34
N ARG A 151 18.51 -1.63 -12.35
CA ARG A 151 17.81 -1.89 -13.62
C ARG A 151 16.97 -3.17 -13.62
N LYS A 152 17.00 -3.93 -12.51
CA LYS A 152 16.22 -5.15 -12.40
C LYS A 152 14.72 -4.82 -12.47
N PRO A 153 13.97 -5.42 -13.41
CA PRO A 153 12.53 -5.14 -13.52
C PRO A 153 11.77 -5.65 -12.30
N VAL A 154 10.56 -5.15 -12.13
CA VAL A 154 9.63 -5.68 -11.13
C VAL A 154 9.25 -7.13 -11.47
N THR A 155 8.79 -7.87 -10.45
CA THR A 155 8.37 -9.25 -10.64
C THR A 155 7.04 -9.35 -11.40
N ALA A 156 6.75 -10.51 -11.97
CA ALA A 156 5.45 -10.77 -12.59
C ALA A 156 4.29 -10.63 -11.57
N ALA A 157 4.52 -11.01 -10.32
CA ALA A 157 3.54 -10.85 -9.24
C ALA A 157 3.27 -9.37 -8.93
N GLN A 158 4.32 -8.54 -8.89
CA GLN A 158 4.16 -7.08 -8.72
C GLN A 158 3.43 -6.46 -9.92
N THR A 159 3.77 -6.86 -11.13
CA THR A 159 3.08 -6.39 -12.34
C THR A 159 1.59 -6.74 -12.31
N ALA A 160 1.24 -7.98 -11.98
CA ALA A 160 -0.15 -8.41 -11.86
C ALA A 160 -0.90 -7.63 -10.77
N ALA A 161 -0.28 -7.48 -9.59
CA ALA A 161 -0.85 -6.70 -8.50
C ALA A 161 -1.03 -5.22 -8.89
N TRP A 162 -0.07 -4.64 -9.59
CA TRP A 162 -0.13 -3.25 -10.04
C TRP A 162 -1.31 -2.98 -10.98
N LEU A 163 -1.55 -3.86 -11.94
CA LEU A 163 -2.66 -3.68 -12.89
C LEU A 163 -4.03 -3.65 -12.22
N VAL A 164 -4.20 -4.39 -11.14
CA VAL A 164 -5.44 -4.37 -10.33
C VAL A 164 -5.46 -3.15 -9.41
N LEU A 165 -4.36 -2.90 -8.70
CA LEU A 165 -4.23 -1.80 -7.75
C LEU A 165 -4.43 -0.44 -8.41
N VAL A 166 -3.76 -0.19 -9.55
CA VAL A 166 -3.87 1.10 -10.23
C VAL A 166 -5.29 1.39 -10.68
N ARG A 167 -6.02 0.39 -11.17
CA ARG A 167 -7.45 0.54 -11.48
C ARG A 167 -8.27 0.90 -10.27
N PHE A 168 -8.07 0.18 -9.18
CA PHE A 168 -8.76 0.48 -7.93
C PHE A 168 -8.51 1.93 -7.48
N LEU A 169 -7.25 2.41 -7.52
CA LEU A 169 -6.90 3.79 -7.17
C LEU A 169 -7.55 4.80 -8.12
N GLN A 170 -7.55 4.51 -9.41
CA GLN A 170 -8.19 5.36 -10.42
C GLN A 170 -9.70 5.46 -10.20
N GLU A 171 -10.38 4.36 -9.95
CA GLU A 171 -11.81 4.35 -9.66
C GLU A 171 -12.13 5.07 -8.35
N ARG A 172 -11.36 4.77 -7.30
CA ARG A 172 -11.61 5.32 -5.97
C ARG A 172 -11.45 6.83 -5.89
N TYR A 173 -10.45 7.39 -6.60
CA TYR A 173 -10.12 8.81 -6.52
C TYR A 173 -10.43 9.59 -7.80
N GLY A 174 -10.95 8.94 -8.83
CA GLY A 174 -11.25 9.60 -10.11
C GLY A 174 -10.00 10.02 -10.89
N ILE A 175 -8.86 9.32 -10.71
CA ILE A 175 -7.57 9.69 -11.32
C ILE A 175 -7.48 9.12 -12.74
N PRO A 176 -7.35 9.95 -13.78
CA PRO A 176 -7.22 9.48 -15.16
C PRO A 176 -5.81 8.91 -15.43
N ALA A 177 -5.68 8.11 -16.47
CA ALA A 177 -4.44 7.41 -16.79
C ALA A 177 -3.24 8.34 -17.04
N GLU A 178 -3.47 9.51 -17.65
CA GLU A 178 -2.45 10.53 -17.89
C GLU A 178 -1.86 11.14 -16.61
N ASN A 179 -2.56 11.01 -15.48
CA ASN A 179 -2.14 11.50 -14.17
C ASN A 179 -1.38 10.45 -13.33
N ILE A 180 -0.87 9.42 -13.97
CA ILE A 180 0.02 8.44 -13.36
C ILE A 180 1.45 8.77 -13.78
N TYR A 181 2.31 9.03 -12.82
CA TYR A 181 3.67 9.50 -13.04
C TYR A 181 4.69 8.54 -12.43
N ALA A 182 5.79 8.34 -13.13
CA ALA A 182 7.01 7.81 -12.53
C ALA A 182 7.68 8.90 -11.68
N HIS A 183 8.34 8.54 -10.60
CA HIS A 183 9.07 9.52 -9.79
C HIS A 183 10.08 10.31 -10.63
N ASN A 184 10.84 9.64 -11.47
CA ASN A 184 11.79 10.29 -12.38
C ASN A 184 11.14 11.24 -13.41
N TRP A 185 9.84 11.23 -13.60
CA TRP A 185 9.16 12.17 -14.49
C TRP A 185 8.81 13.50 -13.83
N ILE A 186 8.85 13.53 -12.50
CA ILE A 186 8.49 14.74 -11.71
C ILE A 186 9.65 15.25 -10.88
N ASP A 187 10.63 14.41 -10.57
CA ASP A 187 11.78 14.76 -9.74
C ASP A 187 13.04 14.04 -10.24
N PHE A 188 14.16 14.76 -10.31
CA PHE A 188 15.41 14.10 -10.71
C PHE A 188 15.91 13.22 -9.59
N LYS A 189 16.02 11.94 -9.86
CA LYS A 189 16.51 10.99 -8.89
C LYS A 189 17.84 10.38 -9.29
N ASP A 190 17.91 9.79 -10.48
CA ASP A 190 19.07 9.03 -10.92
C ASP A 190 19.18 9.00 -12.45
N THR A 191 20.42 9.00 -12.94
CA THR A 191 20.71 8.83 -14.38
C THR A 191 20.90 7.37 -14.78
N ARG A 192 21.10 6.47 -13.83
CA ARG A 192 21.36 5.05 -14.07
C ARG A 192 20.12 4.32 -14.60
N TYR A 193 18.94 4.71 -14.14
CA TYR A 193 17.64 4.14 -14.51
C TYR A 193 16.50 5.15 -14.32
N CYS A 194 15.30 4.78 -14.75
CA CYS A 194 14.12 5.60 -14.55
C CYS A 194 13.20 4.97 -13.49
N GLU A 195 13.25 5.48 -12.26
CA GLU A 195 12.44 5.00 -11.15
C GLU A 195 10.94 5.12 -11.47
N GLY A 196 10.24 3.99 -11.45
CA GLY A 196 8.79 3.90 -11.68
C GLY A 196 8.36 3.93 -13.15
N CYS A 197 9.26 4.17 -14.12
CA CYS A 197 8.90 4.36 -15.53
C CYS A 197 8.19 3.17 -16.16
N GLU A 198 8.65 1.95 -15.90
CA GLU A 198 8.04 0.73 -16.43
C GLU A 198 6.58 0.62 -16.00
N LEU A 199 6.33 0.77 -14.70
CA LEU A 199 5.00 0.64 -14.09
C LEU A 199 4.07 1.78 -14.49
N ALA A 200 4.55 3.04 -14.47
CA ALA A 200 3.74 4.18 -14.89
C ALA A 200 3.37 4.09 -16.38
N THR A 201 4.32 3.67 -17.24
CA THR A 201 4.05 3.47 -18.67
C THR A 201 3.05 2.36 -18.90
N LEU A 202 3.16 1.24 -18.15
CA LEU A 202 2.22 0.14 -18.24
C LEU A 202 0.81 0.58 -17.85
N ALA A 203 0.66 1.31 -16.73
CA ALA A 203 -0.62 1.80 -16.27
C ALA A 203 -1.29 2.76 -17.26
N ARG A 204 -0.52 3.67 -17.87
CA ARG A 204 -1.03 4.60 -18.89
C ARG A 204 -1.54 3.90 -20.15
N LYS A 205 -0.97 2.75 -20.50
CA LYS A 205 -1.41 1.95 -21.67
C LYS A 205 -2.76 1.25 -21.45
N LEU A 206 -3.28 1.22 -20.22
CA LEU A 206 -4.58 0.62 -19.96
C LEU A 206 -5.75 1.47 -20.47
N ASP A 207 -5.52 2.70 -20.94
CA ASP A 207 -6.52 3.64 -21.47
C ASP A 207 -7.76 3.75 -20.57
N TYR A 208 -7.55 3.65 -19.25
CA TYR A 208 -8.65 3.68 -18.29
C TYR A 208 -9.18 5.11 -18.13
N VAL A 209 -10.47 5.27 -18.32
CA VAL A 209 -11.20 6.52 -18.03
C VAL A 209 -12.10 6.27 -16.83
N PRO A 210 -11.90 6.97 -15.69
CA PRO A 210 -12.77 6.83 -14.52
C PRO A 210 -14.22 7.12 -14.85
N THR A 211 -15.12 6.31 -14.30
CA THR A 211 -16.57 6.54 -14.47
C THR A 211 -16.99 7.86 -13.79
N ALA A 212 -18.11 8.43 -14.23
CA ALA A 212 -18.63 9.68 -13.64
C ALA A 212 -18.93 9.56 -12.13
N ALA A 213 -19.21 8.35 -11.65
CA ALA A 213 -19.42 8.08 -10.23
C ALA A 213 -18.15 8.20 -9.38
N ALA A 214 -16.99 7.91 -9.96
CA ALA A 214 -15.68 8.03 -9.30
C ALA A 214 -15.14 9.47 -9.21
N ARG A 215 -15.79 10.42 -9.87
CA ARG A 215 -15.36 11.85 -9.91
C ARG A 215 -16.08 12.74 -8.90
N ARG A 216 -16.82 12.14 -7.93
CA ARG A 216 -17.59 12.91 -6.92
C ARG A 216 -16.93 12.95 -5.58
#